data_fb0b78b009132a37850b1cfaf898728d
#
_entry.id   fb0b78b009132a37850b1cfaf898728d
#
_cell.length_a   1.000
_cell.length_b   1.000
_cell.length_c   1.000
_cell.angle_alpha   90.00
_cell.angle_beta   90.00
_cell.angle_gamma   90.00
#
_symmetry.space_group_name_H-M   'P 1'
#
loop_
_entity.id
_entity.type
_entity.pdbx_description
1 polymer ?
#
loop_
_entity_poly.entity_id
_entity_poly.type
_entity_poly.pdbx_seq_one_letter_code
_entity_poly.pdbx_strand_id
1 'polypeptide(L)'
;MRKSIKNLVLIRAVAALASILLFSFVTTANILRIQSVQASNTQAAALLQRAVTAEAAHYKWASNLSNALYAGMDFTGSIDPTSCVLGKWLYGDAETDNTAVLELRSQMEPIHKAIHES
;
A
#
# COMPACT_ATOMS: atom_id res chain seq x y z
N MET A 1 -19.92 31.28 -54.61
CA MET A 1 -18.79 31.50 -53.66
C MET A 1 -19.20 31.54 -52.17
N ARG A 2 -20.22 32.27 -51.75
CA ARG A 2 -20.61 32.37 -50.31
C ARG A 2 -20.90 31.03 -49.60
N LYS A 3 -21.52 30.03 -50.25
CA LYS A 3 -21.81 28.70 -49.65
C LYS A 3 -20.51 27.88 -49.39
N SER A 4 -19.49 28.01 -50.24
CA SER A 4 -18.22 27.29 -50.10
C SER A 4 -17.40 27.80 -48.90
N ILE A 5 -17.40 29.11 -48.64
CA ILE A 5 -16.70 29.72 -47.49
C ILE A 5 -17.34 29.32 -46.15
N LYS A 6 -18.68 29.33 -46.09
CA LYS A 6 -19.43 28.91 -44.88
C LYS A 6 -19.12 27.44 -44.54
N ASN A 7 -19.12 26.58 -45.51
CA ASN A 7 -18.81 25.15 -45.31
C ASN A 7 -17.35 24.95 -44.82
N LEU A 8 -16.42 25.69 -45.40
CA LEU A 8 -15.03 25.63 -44.97
C LEU A 8 -14.83 26.09 -43.51
N VAL A 9 -15.50 27.18 -43.11
CA VAL A 9 -15.46 27.67 -41.73
C VAL A 9 -16.08 26.65 -40.78
N LEU A 10 -17.22 26.09 -41.18
CA LEU A 10 -17.90 25.06 -40.37
C LEU A 10 -17.00 23.80 -40.17
N ILE A 11 -16.38 23.31 -41.24
CA ILE A 11 -15.49 22.14 -41.16
C ILE A 11 -14.31 22.40 -40.23
N ARG A 12 -13.70 23.60 -40.31
CA ARG A 12 -12.59 23.99 -39.41
C ARG A 12 -13.04 24.09 -37.98
N ALA A 13 -14.22 24.66 -37.70
CA ALA A 13 -14.77 24.74 -36.35
C ALA A 13 -15.06 23.36 -35.77
N VAL A 14 -15.66 22.45 -36.53
CA VAL A 14 -15.91 21.07 -36.12
C VAL A 14 -14.60 20.33 -35.85
N ALA A 15 -13.60 20.47 -36.72
CA ALA A 15 -12.28 19.86 -36.53
C ALA A 15 -11.59 20.38 -35.25
N ALA A 16 -11.66 21.67 -34.98
CA ALA A 16 -11.10 22.25 -33.76
C ALA A 16 -11.80 21.74 -32.50
N LEU A 17 -13.13 21.66 -32.51
CA LEU A 17 -13.90 21.10 -31.40
C LEU A 17 -13.57 19.61 -31.17
N ALA A 18 -13.48 18.83 -32.24
CA ALA A 18 -13.09 17.42 -32.14
C ALA A 18 -11.68 17.24 -31.55
N SER A 19 -10.75 18.10 -31.95
CA SER A 19 -9.37 18.07 -31.37
C SER A 19 -9.35 18.40 -29.90
N ILE A 20 -10.13 19.39 -29.46
CA ILE A 20 -10.23 19.77 -28.03
C ILE A 20 -10.85 18.62 -27.22
N LEU A 21 -11.92 18.00 -27.72
CA LEU A 21 -12.55 16.86 -27.05
C LEU A 21 -11.61 15.67 -26.94
N LEU A 22 -10.90 15.33 -28.01
CA LEU A 22 -9.91 14.24 -27.99
C LEU A 22 -8.79 14.53 -27.01
N PHE A 23 -8.23 15.74 -27.02
CA PHE A 23 -7.19 16.14 -26.06
C PHE A 23 -7.68 16.05 -24.62
N SER A 24 -8.88 16.57 -24.34
CA SER A 24 -9.49 16.49 -23.00
C SER A 24 -9.71 15.05 -22.55
N PHE A 25 -10.17 14.18 -23.44
CA PHE A 25 -10.36 12.76 -23.14
C PHE A 25 -9.03 12.07 -22.79
N VAL A 26 -7.99 12.25 -23.62
CA VAL A 26 -6.67 11.67 -23.40
C VAL A 26 -6.06 12.18 -22.08
N THR A 27 -6.17 13.49 -21.82
CA THR A 27 -5.66 14.09 -20.58
C THR A 27 -6.35 13.53 -19.35
N THR A 28 -7.68 13.44 -19.38
CA THR A 28 -8.45 12.87 -18.26
C THR A 28 -8.10 11.41 -18.03
N ALA A 29 -8.00 10.60 -19.07
CA ALA A 29 -7.60 9.20 -18.97
C ALA A 29 -6.19 9.04 -18.34
N ASN A 30 -5.25 9.89 -18.73
CA ASN A 30 -3.90 9.88 -18.14
C ASN A 30 -3.91 10.29 -16.67
N ILE A 31 -4.69 11.31 -16.28
CA ILE A 31 -4.82 11.73 -14.87
C ILE A 31 -5.35 10.58 -14.01
N LEU A 32 -6.43 9.92 -14.45
CA LEU A 32 -7.01 8.78 -13.72
C LEU A 32 -6.00 7.64 -13.56
N ARG A 33 -5.21 7.35 -14.60
CA ARG A 33 -4.15 6.35 -14.53
C ARG A 33 -3.05 6.73 -13.55
N ILE A 34 -2.61 7.98 -13.54
CA ILE A 34 -1.59 8.48 -12.60
C ILE A 34 -2.12 8.37 -11.16
N GLN A 35 -3.37 8.73 -10.92
CA GLN A 35 -3.97 8.63 -9.58
C GLN A 35 -4.03 7.19 -9.08
N SER A 36 -4.37 6.22 -9.94
CA SER A 36 -4.40 4.80 -9.55
C SER A 36 -3.01 4.26 -9.21
N VAL A 37 -1.99 4.63 -9.99
CA VAL A 37 -0.59 4.26 -9.71
C VAL A 37 -0.09 4.90 -8.42
N GLN A 38 -0.42 6.16 -8.17
CA GLN A 38 -0.07 6.84 -6.93
C GLN A 38 -0.71 6.17 -5.70
N ALA A 39 -1.99 5.82 -5.77
CA ALA A 39 -2.68 5.11 -4.70
C ALA A 39 -1.99 3.75 -4.39
N SER A 40 -1.66 2.98 -5.42
CA SER A 40 -0.94 1.72 -5.28
C SER A 40 0.44 1.89 -4.65
N ASN A 41 1.20 2.90 -5.08
CA ASN A 41 2.53 3.19 -4.52
C ASN A 41 2.44 3.62 -3.04
N THR A 42 1.44 4.39 -2.67
CA THR A 42 1.21 4.80 -1.27
C THR A 42 0.89 3.61 -0.39
N GLN A 43 0.05 2.68 -0.86
CA GLN A 43 -0.23 1.42 -0.17
C GLN A 43 1.03 0.57 0.02
N ALA A 44 1.83 0.39 -1.03
CA ALA A 44 3.07 -0.36 -0.96
C ALA A 44 4.07 0.26 0.04
N ALA A 45 4.21 1.58 0.03
CA ALA A 45 5.06 2.30 0.98
C ALA A 45 4.59 2.12 2.43
N ALA A 46 3.29 2.16 2.69
CA ALA A 46 2.73 1.93 4.02
C ALA A 46 2.98 0.50 4.52
N LEU A 47 2.83 -0.51 3.65
CA LEU A 47 3.13 -1.90 3.99
C LEU A 47 4.62 -2.10 4.30
N LEU A 48 5.51 -1.52 3.49
CA LEU A 48 6.95 -1.58 3.74
C LEU A 48 7.31 -0.92 5.08
N GLN A 49 6.76 0.25 5.38
CA GLN A 49 6.99 0.93 6.65
C GLN A 49 6.54 0.08 7.85
N ARG A 50 5.41 -0.62 7.73
CA ARG A 50 4.93 -1.55 8.77
C ARG A 50 5.87 -2.74 8.95
N ALA A 51 6.33 -3.34 7.86
CA ALA A 51 7.27 -4.45 7.91
C ALA A 51 8.57 -4.06 8.63
N VAL A 52 9.18 -2.93 8.27
CA VAL A 52 10.39 -2.40 8.92
C VAL A 52 10.15 -2.10 10.40
N THR A 53 9.00 -1.53 10.74
CA THR A 53 8.65 -1.24 12.15
C THR A 53 8.45 -2.51 12.96
N ALA A 54 7.81 -3.53 12.38
CA ALA A 54 7.61 -4.83 13.01
C ALA A 54 8.94 -5.55 13.22
N GLU A 55 9.82 -5.55 12.23
CA GLU A 55 11.16 -6.12 12.33
C GLU A 55 11.97 -5.46 13.48
N ALA A 56 12.04 -4.15 13.51
CA ALA A 56 12.73 -3.41 14.57
C ALA A 56 12.15 -3.71 15.97
N ALA A 57 10.83 -3.84 16.07
CA ALA A 57 10.17 -4.20 17.32
C ALA A 57 10.52 -5.63 17.78
N HIS A 58 10.65 -6.58 16.85
CA HIS A 58 11.07 -7.96 17.17
C HIS A 58 12.53 -8.04 17.60
N TYR A 59 13.43 -7.30 16.97
CA TYR A 59 14.81 -7.21 17.45
C TYR A 59 14.91 -6.66 18.87
N LYS A 60 14.12 -5.63 19.18
CA LYS A 60 14.06 -5.09 20.53
C LYS A 60 13.48 -6.10 21.54
N TRP A 61 12.43 -6.81 21.17
CA TRP A 61 11.83 -7.88 21.97
C TRP A 61 12.85 -8.99 22.25
N ALA A 62 13.52 -9.51 21.24
CA ALA A 62 14.57 -10.55 21.35
C ALA A 62 15.74 -10.09 22.23
N SER A 63 16.18 -8.84 22.09
CA SER A 63 17.21 -8.24 22.95
C SER A 63 16.77 -8.16 24.42
N ASN A 64 15.54 -7.76 24.70
CA ASN A 64 14.99 -7.72 26.04
C ASN A 64 14.91 -9.12 26.66
N LEU A 65 14.48 -10.12 25.87
CA LEU A 65 14.44 -11.52 26.32
C LEU A 65 15.85 -12.04 26.63
N SER A 66 16.81 -11.79 25.76
CA SER A 66 18.21 -12.15 25.99
C SER A 66 18.77 -11.51 27.27
N ASN A 67 18.51 -10.24 27.49
CA ASN A 67 18.94 -9.55 28.70
C ASN A 67 18.29 -10.12 29.98
N ALA A 68 17.03 -10.51 29.91
CA ALA A 68 16.36 -11.17 31.04
C ALA A 68 16.97 -12.53 31.34
N LEU A 69 17.27 -13.34 30.31
CA LEU A 69 17.80 -14.69 30.48
C LEU A 69 19.27 -14.72 30.91
N TYR A 70 20.12 -13.83 30.37
CA TYR A 70 21.56 -13.89 30.58
C TYR A 70 22.11 -12.83 31.53
N ALA A 71 21.43 -11.70 31.68
CA ALA A 71 21.87 -10.61 32.54
C ALA A 71 21.00 -10.42 33.80
N GLY A 72 19.95 -11.23 33.98
CA GLY A 72 19.04 -11.15 35.13
C GLY A 72 18.22 -9.86 35.18
N MET A 73 17.99 -9.21 34.05
CA MET A 73 17.16 -8.03 33.92
C MET A 73 15.68 -8.42 33.85
N ASP A 74 14.80 -7.51 34.24
CA ASP A 74 13.37 -7.73 34.10
C ASP A 74 12.96 -7.77 32.62
N PHE A 75 12.18 -8.79 32.25
CA PHE A 75 11.59 -8.87 30.91
C PHE A 75 10.41 -7.90 30.78
N THR A 76 10.58 -6.88 29.95
CA THR A 76 9.56 -5.85 29.73
C THR A 76 8.74 -6.07 28.45
N GLY A 77 9.02 -7.15 27.70
CA GLY A 77 8.28 -7.54 26.50
C GLY A 77 6.98 -8.29 26.82
N SER A 78 6.10 -8.43 25.84
CA SER A 78 4.93 -9.31 25.95
C SER A 78 5.20 -10.64 25.29
N ILE A 79 4.78 -11.73 25.92
CA ILE A 79 4.77 -13.08 25.33
C ILE A 79 3.49 -13.31 24.51
N ASP A 80 2.48 -12.46 24.65
CA ASP A 80 1.25 -12.54 23.85
C ASP A 80 1.51 -12.16 22.40
N PRO A 81 1.36 -13.09 21.44
CA PRO A 81 1.63 -12.84 20.02
C PRO A 81 0.71 -11.79 19.41
N THR A 82 -0.46 -11.51 20.00
CA THR A 82 -1.42 -10.53 19.46
C THR A 82 -1.08 -9.11 19.88
N SER A 83 -0.29 -8.92 20.91
CA SER A 83 -0.01 -7.61 21.51
C SER A 83 1.18 -6.88 20.86
N CYS A 84 2.08 -7.58 20.17
CA CYS A 84 3.22 -6.97 19.51
C CYS A 84 2.83 -6.21 18.23
N VAL A 85 3.74 -5.42 17.67
CA VAL A 85 3.49 -4.60 16.47
C VAL A 85 3.08 -5.47 15.28
N LEU A 86 3.76 -6.59 15.04
CA LEU A 86 3.40 -7.52 13.97
C LEU A 86 2.09 -8.25 14.27
N GLY A 87 1.88 -8.68 15.51
CA GLY A 87 0.66 -9.36 15.93
C GLY A 87 -0.59 -8.51 15.73
N LYS A 88 -0.56 -7.25 16.07
CA LYS A 88 -1.67 -6.32 15.83
C LYS A 88 -2.05 -6.25 14.35
N TRP A 89 -1.08 -6.36 13.46
CA TRP A 89 -1.33 -6.42 12.02
C TRP A 89 -1.77 -7.83 11.58
N LEU A 90 -1.16 -8.89 12.10
CA LEU A 90 -1.49 -10.27 11.72
C LEU A 90 -2.89 -10.68 12.17
N TYR A 91 -3.33 -10.26 13.36
CA TYR A 91 -4.60 -10.66 13.97
C TYR A 91 -5.69 -9.57 13.87
N GLY A 92 -5.32 -8.36 13.42
CA GLY A 92 -6.26 -7.27 13.18
C GLY A 92 -6.96 -7.34 11.83
N ASP A 93 -7.71 -6.30 11.48
CA ASP A 93 -8.33 -6.19 10.16
C ASP A 93 -7.29 -6.04 9.05
N ALA A 94 -7.53 -6.71 7.94
CA ALA A 94 -6.69 -6.54 6.76
C ALA A 94 -6.98 -5.19 6.12
N GLU A 95 -5.98 -4.31 6.12
CA GLU A 95 -6.09 -2.97 5.50
C GLU A 95 -5.75 -3.00 3.99
N THR A 96 -5.80 -4.16 3.37
CA THR A 96 -5.48 -4.38 1.96
C THR A 96 -6.34 -5.49 1.38
N ASP A 97 -6.69 -5.35 0.12
CA ASP A 97 -7.35 -6.35 -0.71
C ASP A 97 -6.35 -7.11 -1.62
N ASN A 98 -5.06 -6.83 -1.50
CA ASN A 98 -4.02 -7.52 -2.27
C ASN A 98 -3.89 -8.97 -1.81
N THR A 99 -4.30 -9.89 -2.66
CA THR A 99 -4.36 -11.34 -2.37
C THR A 99 -3.00 -11.94 -2.00
N ALA A 100 -1.91 -11.47 -2.63
CA ALA A 100 -0.56 -11.93 -2.31
C ALA A 100 -0.12 -11.51 -0.89
N VAL A 101 -0.51 -10.30 -0.46
CA VAL A 101 -0.26 -9.83 0.91
C VAL A 101 -1.09 -10.61 1.92
N LEU A 102 -2.36 -10.89 1.62
CA LEU A 102 -3.24 -11.68 2.49
C LEU A 102 -2.75 -13.13 2.65
N GLU A 103 -2.28 -13.74 1.57
CA GLU A 103 -1.69 -15.07 1.62
C GLU A 103 -0.41 -15.10 2.45
N LEU A 104 0.51 -14.17 2.23
CA LEU A 104 1.74 -14.05 3.02
C LEU A 104 1.42 -13.84 4.50
N ARG A 105 0.45 -13.02 4.83
CA ARG A 105 -0.03 -12.80 6.20
C ARG A 105 -0.49 -14.10 6.85
N SER A 106 -1.29 -14.91 6.15
CA SER A 106 -1.75 -16.21 6.66
C SER A 106 -0.62 -17.23 6.89
N GLN A 107 0.43 -17.17 6.07
CA GLN A 107 1.63 -18.00 6.24
C GLN A 107 2.50 -17.55 7.42
N MET A 108 2.55 -16.26 7.71
CA MET A 108 3.33 -15.69 8.80
C MET A 108 2.71 -15.93 10.18
N GLU A 109 1.39 -16.01 10.26
CA GLU A 109 0.65 -16.13 11.52
C GLU A 109 1.12 -17.31 12.39
N PRO A 110 1.16 -18.58 11.91
CA PRO A 110 1.58 -19.71 12.72
C PRO A 110 3.06 -19.63 13.13
N ILE A 111 3.91 -19.09 12.28
CA ILE A 111 5.34 -18.92 12.56
C ILE A 111 5.53 -17.88 13.67
N HIS A 112 4.85 -16.76 13.56
CA HIS A 112 4.90 -15.70 14.55
C HIS A 112 4.40 -16.17 15.93
N LYS A 113 3.29 -16.92 15.96
CA LYS A 113 2.76 -17.51 17.18
C LYS A 113 3.79 -18.43 17.84
N ALA A 114 4.39 -19.32 17.06
CA ALA A 114 5.40 -20.26 17.57
C ALA A 114 6.63 -19.55 18.19
N ILE A 115 7.06 -18.41 17.64
CA ILE A 115 8.15 -17.61 18.22
C ILE A 115 7.79 -17.07 19.61
N HIS A 116 6.55 -16.68 19.84
CA HIS A 116 6.12 -16.13 21.13
C HIS A 116 5.83 -17.21 22.18
N GLU A 117 5.57 -18.45 21.75
CA GLU A 117 5.25 -19.59 22.62
C GLU A 117 6.46 -20.48 22.93
N SER A 118 7.62 -20.25 22.29
CA SER A 118 8.86 -21.01 22.53
C SER A 118 9.67 -20.49 23.72
#